data_2ba07fa464ca6de1319bacd7cbe5569a
#
_entry.id   2ba07fa464ca6de1319bacd7cbe5569a
#
_cell.length_a   1.000
_cell.length_b   1.000
_cell.length_c   1.000
_cell.angle_alpha   90.00
_cell.angle_beta   90.00
_cell.angle_gamma   90.00
#
_symmetry.space_group_name_H-M   'P 1'
#
loop_
_entity.id
_entity.type
_entity.pdbx_description
1 polymer ?
#
loop_
_entity_poly.entity_id
_entity_poly.type
_entity_poly.pdbx_seq_one_letter_code
_entity_poly.pdbx_strand_id
1 'polypeptide(L)'
;MPNKQNTGFPKAHISKEHRDSAMTQSLGKRGVTLVELVIVMAVIAIVSTMLVSMCVALSRTVSDTKKQVDTDLELSRTRTFFEYYFSHFDSEEYTVDIPNRNDNIVAFKNSENKNYAMKIIDGPIGDTENTRRRLVADYGDGNPRAIDIEYVNSIFVSEYNKAAYGTSNPTSRGKRIYKVDVRYSGERSYDIYTYTFLIVQHSEKTN
;
A
#
# COMPACT_ATOMS: atom_id res chain seq x y z
N MET A 1 -60.68 -10.57 -62.14
CA MET A 1 -60.23 -10.59 -63.52
C MET A 1 -59.02 -9.73 -63.69
N PRO A 2 -58.18 -10.06 -64.55
CA PRO A 2 -57.02 -10.96 -64.49
C PRO A 2 -55.72 -10.20 -64.81
N ASN A 3 -54.56 -10.74 -64.47
CA ASN A 3 -53.65 -11.08 -65.60
C ASN A 3 -52.39 -11.83 -65.05
N LYS A 4 -52.25 -13.01 -65.57
CA LYS A 4 -51.04 -13.80 -65.46
C LYS A 4 -50.06 -13.23 -66.50
N GLN A 5 -48.86 -12.85 -66.04
CA GLN A 5 -47.70 -12.76 -66.90
C GLN A 5 -46.65 -13.73 -66.48
N ASN A 6 -46.49 -14.69 -67.28
CA ASN A 6 -45.54 -15.75 -67.33
C ASN A 6 -44.23 -15.17 -67.91
N THR A 7 -43.17 -15.06 -67.17
CA THR A 7 -41.81 -14.76 -67.67
C THR A 7 -40.91 -15.92 -67.41
N GLY A 8 -40.66 -16.66 -68.47
CA GLY A 8 -39.75 -17.80 -68.50
C GLY A 8 -38.29 -17.38 -68.15
N PHE A 9 -37.69 -18.12 -67.29
CA PHE A 9 -36.25 -18.03 -67.04
C PHE A 9 -35.48 -18.81 -68.09
N PRO A 10 -34.40 -18.29 -68.66
CA PRO A 10 -33.56 -19.02 -69.60
C PRO A 10 -32.75 -20.05 -68.86
N LYS A 11 -32.76 -21.27 -69.28
CA LYS A 11 -31.86 -22.34 -68.84
C LYS A 11 -30.44 -21.99 -69.23
N ALA A 12 -29.63 -21.69 -68.21
CA ALA A 12 -28.19 -21.55 -68.33
C ALA A 12 -27.59 -22.94 -68.59
N HIS A 13 -27.02 -23.03 -69.76
CA HIS A 13 -26.21 -24.18 -70.20
C HIS A 13 -24.92 -24.18 -69.32
N ILE A 14 -24.84 -25.10 -68.38
CA ILE A 14 -23.59 -25.32 -67.59
C ILE A 14 -22.70 -26.15 -68.48
N SER A 15 -21.71 -25.47 -69.05
CA SER A 15 -20.57 -26.11 -69.72
C SER A 15 -19.79 -26.94 -68.70
N LYS A 16 -19.81 -28.25 -68.90
CA LYS A 16 -18.89 -29.21 -68.22
C LYS A 16 -17.53 -29.11 -68.91
N GLU A 17 -16.68 -28.23 -68.49
CA GLU A 17 -15.26 -28.33 -68.79
C GLU A 17 -14.49 -27.42 -67.80
N HIS A 18 -14.08 -27.95 -66.70
CA HIS A 18 -12.80 -27.75 -66.03
C HIS A 18 -12.74 -28.63 -64.78
N ARG A 19 -12.75 -29.93 -65.07
CA ARG A 19 -12.10 -30.87 -64.18
C ARG A 19 -10.64 -30.86 -64.57
N ASP A 20 -9.82 -30.97 -63.55
CA ASP A 20 -8.40 -31.31 -63.57
C ASP A 20 -7.48 -30.09 -63.48
N SER A 21 -7.41 -29.58 -62.27
CA SER A 21 -6.14 -29.16 -61.69
C SER A 21 -6.34 -28.88 -60.21
N ALA A 22 -6.96 -29.78 -59.47
CA ALA A 22 -6.68 -29.86 -58.02
C ALA A 22 -5.25 -30.42 -57.91
N MET A 23 -4.33 -29.47 -58.01
CA MET A 23 -2.94 -29.68 -57.62
C MET A 23 -2.97 -29.96 -56.12
N THR A 24 -3.21 -31.22 -55.77
CA THR A 24 -2.86 -31.74 -54.49
C THR A 24 -1.36 -31.53 -54.33
N GLN A 25 -0.97 -30.35 -53.80
CA GLN A 25 0.33 -30.20 -53.18
C GLN A 25 0.33 -31.22 -52.08
N SER A 26 0.82 -32.42 -52.42
CA SER A 26 1.33 -33.36 -51.47
C SER A 26 2.38 -32.60 -50.65
N LEU A 27 1.94 -32.07 -49.51
CA LEU A 27 2.83 -31.68 -48.44
C LEU A 27 3.60 -32.94 -48.10
N GLY A 28 4.72 -33.08 -48.79
CA GLY A 28 5.66 -34.18 -48.53
C GLY A 28 5.85 -34.24 -47.03
N LYS A 29 5.43 -35.32 -46.41
CA LYS A 29 5.73 -35.67 -45.04
C LYS A 29 7.23 -35.81 -44.91
N ARG A 30 7.95 -34.68 -44.88
CA ARG A 30 9.35 -34.63 -44.48
C ARG A 30 9.35 -35.04 -43.01
N GLY A 31 9.74 -36.25 -42.73
CA GLY A 31 9.95 -36.67 -41.36
C GLY A 31 10.95 -35.72 -40.71
N VAL A 32 10.60 -35.22 -39.54
CA VAL A 32 11.51 -34.38 -38.72
C VAL A 32 12.77 -35.24 -38.49
N THR A 33 13.92 -34.69 -38.85
CA THR A 33 15.18 -35.39 -38.58
C THR A 33 15.43 -35.42 -37.08
N LEU A 34 16.08 -36.47 -36.58
CA LEU A 34 16.42 -36.63 -35.17
C LEU A 34 17.22 -35.41 -34.67
N VAL A 35 18.08 -34.84 -35.52
CA VAL A 35 18.87 -33.64 -35.22
C VAL A 35 17.98 -32.42 -35.03
N GLU A 36 16.98 -32.22 -35.88
CA GLU A 36 16.03 -31.11 -35.80
C GLU A 36 15.21 -31.16 -34.52
N LEU A 37 14.79 -32.36 -34.09
CA LEU A 37 14.08 -32.59 -32.85
C LEU A 37 14.97 -32.20 -31.65
N VAL A 38 16.24 -32.63 -31.63
CA VAL A 38 17.20 -32.29 -30.56
C VAL A 38 17.44 -30.80 -30.46
N ILE A 39 17.58 -30.08 -31.58
CA ILE A 39 17.76 -28.64 -31.62
C ILE A 39 16.53 -27.93 -31.05
N VAL A 40 15.33 -28.34 -31.46
CA VAL A 40 14.07 -27.77 -30.95
C VAL A 40 13.95 -27.98 -29.44
N MET A 41 14.24 -29.18 -28.95
CA MET A 41 14.21 -29.45 -27.50
C MET A 41 15.24 -28.59 -26.72
N ALA A 42 16.44 -28.42 -27.27
CA ALA A 42 17.46 -27.55 -26.65
C ALA A 42 17.01 -26.09 -26.59
N VAL A 43 16.41 -25.56 -27.65
CA VAL A 43 15.87 -24.18 -27.69
C VAL A 43 14.73 -24.04 -26.71
N ILE A 44 13.79 -24.99 -26.66
CA ILE A 44 12.68 -24.93 -25.69
C ILE A 44 13.21 -24.97 -24.26
N ALA A 45 14.22 -25.79 -23.95
CA ALA A 45 14.83 -25.80 -22.62
C ALA A 45 15.42 -24.44 -22.22
N ILE A 46 16.15 -23.78 -23.12
CA ILE A 46 16.74 -22.46 -22.88
C ILE A 46 15.64 -21.42 -22.66
N VAL A 47 14.64 -21.38 -23.54
CA VAL A 47 13.53 -20.42 -23.42
C VAL A 47 12.74 -20.63 -22.12
N SER A 48 12.48 -21.90 -21.75
CA SER A 48 11.77 -22.24 -20.52
C SER A 48 12.52 -21.76 -19.27
N THR A 49 13.84 -21.93 -19.22
CA THR A 49 14.65 -21.44 -18.09
C THR A 49 14.63 -19.90 -17.98
N MET A 50 14.68 -19.19 -19.10
CA MET A 50 14.55 -17.73 -19.12
C MET A 50 13.18 -17.27 -18.62
N LEU A 51 12.10 -17.90 -19.06
CA LEU A 51 10.74 -17.59 -18.62
C LEU A 51 10.57 -17.81 -17.12
N VAL A 52 11.05 -18.94 -16.59
CA VAL A 52 10.99 -19.21 -15.15
C VAL A 52 11.76 -18.15 -14.35
N SER A 53 12.96 -17.79 -14.78
CA SER A 53 13.77 -16.74 -14.14
C SER A 53 13.06 -15.40 -14.13
N MET A 54 12.42 -15.03 -15.23
CA MET A 54 11.63 -13.81 -15.34
C MET A 54 10.41 -13.83 -14.40
N CYS A 55 9.68 -14.93 -14.33
CA CYS A 55 8.55 -15.08 -13.42
C CYS A 55 8.96 -14.94 -11.95
N VAL A 56 10.08 -15.53 -11.54
CA VAL A 56 10.61 -15.40 -10.19
C VAL A 56 11.01 -13.97 -9.88
N ALA A 57 11.69 -13.29 -10.80
CA ALA A 57 12.06 -11.89 -10.64
C ALA A 57 10.84 -10.97 -10.50
N LEU A 58 9.84 -11.13 -11.36
CA LEU A 58 8.57 -10.39 -11.29
C LEU A 58 7.83 -10.63 -9.97
N SER A 59 7.76 -11.89 -9.53
CA SER A 59 7.09 -12.22 -8.27
C SER A 59 7.75 -11.53 -7.06
N ARG A 60 9.09 -11.46 -7.02
CA ARG A 60 9.82 -10.72 -5.98
C ARG A 60 9.52 -9.23 -6.04
N THR A 61 9.62 -8.62 -7.23
CA THR A 61 9.33 -7.19 -7.41
C THR A 61 7.92 -6.83 -6.97
N VAL A 62 6.92 -7.66 -7.31
CA VAL A 62 5.53 -7.43 -6.89
C VAL A 62 5.39 -7.52 -5.37
N SER A 63 6.04 -8.50 -4.73
CA SER A 63 6.02 -8.64 -3.27
C SER A 63 6.64 -7.43 -2.56
N ASP A 64 7.81 -6.97 -3.05
CA ASP A 64 8.53 -5.83 -2.47
C ASP A 64 7.74 -4.54 -2.65
N THR A 65 7.17 -4.32 -3.85
CA THR A 65 6.30 -3.15 -4.12
C THR A 65 5.06 -3.14 -3.23
N LYS A 66 4.43 -4.31 -3.04
CA LYS A 66 3.26 -4.42 -2.16
C LYS A 66 3.63 -4.03 -0.73
N LYS A 67 4.73 -4.57 -0.19
CA LYS A 67 5.18 -4.25 1.16
C LYS A 67 5.46 -2.75 1.32
N GLN A 68 6.10 -2.13 0.32
CA GLN A 68 6.35 -0.68 0.33
C GLN A 68 5.06 0.13 0.37
N VAL A 69 4.08 -0.21 -0.48
CA VAL A 69 2.78 0.47 -0.52
C VAL A 69 2.02 0.30 0.80
N ASP A 70 2.03 -0.90 1.38
CA ASP A 70 1.38 -1.18 2.66
C ASP A 70 2.05 -0.38 3.80
N THR A 71 3.38 -0.28 3.80
CA THR A 71 4.14 0.54 4.76
C THR A 71 3.81 2.03 4.62
N ASP A 72 3.82 2.58 3.41
CA ASP A 72 3.51 3.98 3.16
C ASP A 72 2.07 4.32 3.58
N LEU A 73 1.13 3.41 3.34
CA LEU A 73 -0.25 3.56 3.77
C LEU A 73 -0.37 3.56 5.31
N GLU A 74 0.36 2.66 5.99
CA GLU A 74 0.39 2.61 7.45
C GLU A 74 0.99 3.88 8.05
N LEU A 75 2.09 4.40 7.50
CA LEU A 75 2.70 5.65 7.92
C LEU A 75 1.75 6.85 7.73
N SER A 76 1.05 6.90 6.60
CA SER A 76 0.06 7.94 6.32
C SER A 76 -1.12 7.88 7.29
N ARG A 77 -1.63 6.68 7.61
CA ARG A 77 -2.70 6.47 8.60
C ARG A 77 -2.23 6.86 10.00
N THR A 78 -1.01 6.49 10.37
CA THR A 78 -0.41 6.85 11.65
C THR A 78 -0.31 8.37 11.79
N ARG A 79 0.16 9.07 10.76
CA ARG A 79 0.22 10.52 10.73
C ARG A 79 -1.17 11.15 10.91
N THR A 80 -2.15 10.74 10.11
CA THR A 80 -3.53 11.25 10.21
C THR A 80 -4.14 10.98 11.59
N PHE A 81 -3.84 9.84 12.18
CA PHE A 81 -4.30 9.49 13.52
C PHE A 81 -3.71 10.42 14.59
N PHE A 82 -2.42 10.75 14.49
CA PHE A 82 -1.78 11.73 15.35
C PHE A 82 -2.36 13.15 15.16
N GLU A 83 -2.48 13.60 13.91
CA GLU A 83 -3.05 14.91 13.59
C GLU A 83 -4.47 15.07 14.17
N TYR A 84 -5.30 14.02 14.03
CA TYR A 84 -6.64 14.02 14.58
C TYR A 84 -6.64 14.03 16.11
N TYR A 85 -5.75 13.26 16.75
CA TYR A 85 -5.61 13.20 18.20
C TYR A 85 -5.18 14.55 18.77
N PHE A 86 -4.15 15.17 18.21
CA PHE A 86 -3.69 16.50 18.63
C PHE A 86 -4.75 17.57 18.39
N SER A 87 -5.45 17.53 17.27
CA SER A 87 -6.54 18.46 16.97
C SER A 87 -7.71 18.34 17.95
N HIS A 88 -7.99 17.14 18.46
CA HIS A 88 -9.05 16.91 19.42
C HIS A 88 -8.75 17.61 20.77
N PHE A 89 -7.49 17.61 21.17
CA PHE A 89 -7.04 18.25 22.42
C PHE A 89 -6.40 19.63 22.20
N ASP A 90 -6.66 20.26 21.06
CA ASP A 90 -6.14 21.58 20.73
C ASP A 90 -6.99 22.68 21.40
N SER A 91 -6.97 22.70 22.75
CA SER A 91 -7.61 23.74 23.57
C SER A 91 -6.74 24.08 24.77
N GLU A 92 -6.97 25.26 25.35
CA GLU A 92 -6.23 25.78 26.52
C GLU A 92 -6.42 24.93 27.80
N GLU A 93 -7.41 24.03 27.80
CA GLU A 93 -7.73 23.17 28.94
C GLU A 93 -6.74 22.01 29.11
N TYR A 94 -5.99 21.70 28.07
CA TYR A 94 -5.11 20.51 28.05
C TYR A 94 -3.62 20.87 28.04
N THR A 95 -2.86 20.13 28.82
CA THR A 95 -1.39 20.17 28.81
C THR A 95 -0.85 18.87 28.23
N VAL A 96 0.18 18.97 27.38
CA VAL A 96 0.84 17.81 26.79
C VAL A 96 1.87 17.24 27.74
N ASP A 97 1.83 15.93 27.95
CA ASP A 97 2.84 15.14 28.63
C ASP A 97 3.46 14.16 27.64
N ILE A 98 4.80 14.13 27.57
CA ILE A 98 5.55 13.31 26.61
C ILE A 98 6.44 12.33 27.37
N PRO A 99 5.90 11.22 27.85
CA PRO A 99 6.68 10.21 28.57
C PRO A 99 7.63 9.41 27.69
N ASN A 100 7.41 9.39 26.37
CA ASN A 100 8.21 8.65 25.37
C ASN A 100 8.48 7.19 25.73
N ARG A 101 7.46 6.52 26.26
CA ARG A 101 7.49 5.10 26.56
C ARG A 101 6.43 4.39 25.71
N ASN A 102 6.68 3.15 25.36
CA ASN A 102 5.72 2.35 24.58
C ASN A 102 4.34 2.29 25.27
N ASP A 103 4.31 2.34 26.60
CA ASP A 103 3.07 2.36 27.38
C ASP A 103 2.31 3.68 27.23
N ASN A 104 3.04 4.81 27.02
CA ASN A 104 2.44 6.11 26.76
C ASN A 104 3.39 6.91 25.87
N ILE A 105 3.02 7.11 24.62
CA ILE A 105 3.81 7.88 23.65
C ILE A 105 3.64 9.37 23.91
N VAL A 106 2.40 9.78 24.07
CA VAL A 106 1.97 11.14 24.38
C VAL A 106 0.66 11.09 25.14
N ALA A 107 0.47 12.01 26.06
CA ALA A 107 -0.77 12.13 26.80
C ALA A 107 -1.18 13.60 26.93
N PHE A 108 -2.49 13.82 26.99
CA PHE A 108 -3.07 15.12 27.32
C PHE A 108 -3.67 15.04 28.71
N LYS A 109 -3.40 16.05 29.53
CA LYS A 109 -3.95 16.20 30.89
C LYS A 109 -4.85 17.42 30.95
N ASN A 110 -6.05 17.24 31.47
CA ASN A 110 -6.94 18.37 31.75
C ASN A 110 -6.64 19.00 33.13
N SER A 111 -7.35 20.06 33.47
CA SER A 111 -7.27 20.77 34.76
C SER A 111 -7.58 19.86 35.97
N GLU A 112 -8.34 18.78 35.78
CA GLU A 112 -8.69 17.79 36.79
C GLU A 112 -7.63 16.67 36.93
N ASN A 113 -6.47 16.78 36.28
CA ASN A 113 -5.43 15.74 36.19
C ASN A 113 -5.89 14.44 35.52
N LYS A 114 -6.97 14.48 34.77
CA LYS A 114 -7.39 13.35 33.99
C LYS A 114 -6.47 13.18 32.79
N ASN A 115 -5.98 11.97 32.59
CA ASN A 115 -4.94 11.67 31.60
C ASN A 115 -5.54 10.91 30.42
N TYR A 116 -5.39 11.46 29.22
CA TYR A 116 -5.80 10.87 27.95
C TYR A 116 -4.54 10.48 27.21
N ALA A 117 -4.27 9.18 27.09
CA ALA A 117 -3.00 8.71 26.57
C ALA A 117 -3.13 8.02 25.22
N MET A 118 -2.12 8.24 24.38
CA MET A 118 -1.87 7.45 23.19
C MET A 118 -0.74 6.46 23.46
N LYS A 119 -0.95 5.19 23.13
CA LYS A 119 -0.02 4.10 23.43
C LYS A 119 -0.02 3.04 22.35
N ILE A 120 1.06 2.27 22.26
CA ILE A 120 1.13 1.06 21.47
C ILE A 120 0.78 -0.12 22.38
N ILE A 121 -0.14 -0.96 21.90
CA ILE A 121 -0.56 -2.18 22.60
C ILE A 121 -0.25 -3.37 21.69
N ASP A 122 0.46 -4.35 22.25
CA ASP A 122 0.66 -5.65 21.62
C ASP A 122 -0.42 -6.61 22.15
N GLY A 123 -1.28 -7.07 21.25
CA GLY A 123 -2.32 -8.02 21.60
C GLY A 123 -3.75 -7.54 21.39
N PRO A 124 -4.74 -8.37 21.75
CA PRO A 124 -6.15 -8.08 21.53
C PRO A 124 -6.64 -6.93 22.41
N ILE A 125 -7.46 -6.04 21.83
CA ILE A 125 -8.33 -5.16 22.60
C ILE A 125 -9.66 -5.91 22.72
N GLY A 126 -9.97 -6.39 23.93
CA GLY A 126 -11.15 -7.24 24.18
C GLY A 126 -10.94 -8.71 23.79
N ASP A 127 -12.04 -9.47 23.69
CA ASP A 127 -12.06 -10.93 23.51
C ASP A 127 -11.64 -11.44 22.10
N THR A 128 -10.96 -10.64 21.30
CA THR A 128 -10.53 -11.08 19.97
C THR A 128 -9.14 -11.69 20.03
N GLU A 129 -8.97 -12.92 19.54
CA GLU A 129 -7.69 -13.65 19.42
C GLU A 129 -6.64 -12.97 18.50
N ASN A 130 -6.89 -11.74 18.09
CA ASN A 130 -6.05 -11.04 17.13
C ASN A 130 -4.85 -10.41 17.84
N THR A 131 -3.69 -11.04 17.76
CA THR A 131 -2.42 -10.61 18.34
C THR A 131 -1.73 -9.46 17.58
N ARG A 132 -2.49 -8.66 16.84
CA ARG A 132 -1.92 -7.54 16.08
C ARG A 132 -1.54 -6.39 16.98
N ARG A 133 -0.44 -5.76 16.65
CA ARG A 133 0.03 -4.54 17.27
C ARG A 133 -0.88 -3.37 16.88
N ARG A 134 -1.23 -2.50 17.85
CA ARG A 134 -2.16 -1.39 17.62
C ARG A 134 -1.67 -0.12 18.26
N LEU A 135 -1.88 0.99 17.57
CA LEU A 135 -1.79 2.32 18.14
C LEU A 135 -3.18 2.70 18.66
N VAL A 136 -3.29 2.94 19.95
CA VAL A 136 -4.56 3.21 20.65
C VAL A 136 -4.49 4.58 21.27
N ALA A 137 -5.56 5.37 21.11
CA ALA A 137 -5.70 6.69 21.70
C ALA A 137 -7.01 6.81 22.48
N ASP A 138 -6.92 7.32 23.70
CA ASP A 138 -8.07 7.66 24.56
C ASP A 138 -8.47 9.11 24.28
N TYR A 139 -9.73 9.32 23.92
CA TYR A 139 -10.32 10.64 23.64
C TYR A 139 -11.20 11.17 24.78
N GLY A 140 -11.30 10.41 25.87
CA GLY A 140 -12.11 10.79 27.04
C GLY A 140 -13.60 10.54 26.89
N ASP A 141 -14.04 10.00 25.79
CA ASP A 141 -15.45 9.63 25.51
C ASP A 141 -15.79 8.20 25.95
N GLY A 142 -14.85 7.49 26.60
CA GLY A 142 -14.98 6.10 27.02
C GLY A 142 -14.82 5.08 25.89
N ASN A 143 -14.59 5.53 24.65
CA ASN A 143 -14.40 4.69 23.48
C ASN A 143 -13.01 4.93 22.88
N PRO A 144 -11.97 4.22 23.30
CA PRO A 144 -10.64 4.38 22.73
C PRO A 144 -10.65 3.98 21.25
N ARG A 145 -10.01 4.79 20.43
CA ARG A 145 -9.85 4.52 19.00
C ARG A 145 -8.52 3.87 18.75
N ALA A 146 -8.48 2.96 17.79
CA ALA A 146 -7.29 2.20 17.47
C ALA A 146 -7.07 2.06 15.97
N ILE A 147 -5.80 2.02 15.56
CA ILE A 147 -5.38 1.60 14.23
C ILE A 147 -4.40 0.44 14.36
N ASP A 148 -4.51 -0.53 13.46
CA ASP A 148 -3.55 -1.63 13.37
C ASP A 148 -2.25 -1.11 12.77
N ILE A 149 -1.12 -1.55 13.37
CA ILE A 149 0.24 -1.23 12.93
C ILE A 149 1.03 -2.52 12.82
N GLU A 150 1.55 -2.80 11.62
CA GLU A 150 2.32 -4.00 11.33
C GLU A 150 3.81 -3.71 11.17
N TYR A 151 4.12 -2.59 10.49
CA TYR A 151 5.49 -2.21 10.15
C TYR A 151 6.10 -1.22 11.13
N VAL A 152 5.29 -0.50 11.90
CA VAL A 152 5.76 0.47 12.89
C VAL A 152 6.31 -0.23 14.12
N ASN A 153 7.60 0.02 14.43
CA ASN A 153 8.29 -0.56 15.58
C ASN A 153 8.16 0.28 16.85
N SER A 154 8.33 1.58 16.71
CA SER A 154 8.26 2.53 17.83
C SER A 154 7.94 3.94 17.33
N ILE A 155 7.35 4.73 18.21
CA ILE A 155 7.00 6.12 17.94
C ILE A 155 7.55 6.97 19.08
N PHE A 156 8.21 8.06 18.71
CA PHE A 156 8.75 9.04 19.65
C PHE A 156 8.19 10.41 19.33
N VAL A 157 7.74 11.10 20.36
CA VAL A 157 7.26 12.47 20.27
C VAL A 157 8.25 13.37 21.02
N SER A 158 8.57 14.52 20.47
CA SER A 158 9.40 15.52 21.12
C SER A 158 8.89 16.92 20.77
N GLU A 159 9.07 17.86 21.68
CA GLU A 159 8.81 19.26 21.35
C GLU A 159 9.88 19.75 20.37
N TYR A 160 9.44 20.31 19.25
CA TYR A 160 10.33 20.85 18.23
C TYR A 160 10.83 22.24 18.64
N ASN A 161 12.04 22.29 19.19
CA ASN A 161 12.66 23.56 19.57
C ASN A 161 13.47 24.12 18.38
N LYS A 162 12.93 25.13 17.71
CA LYS A 162 13.58 25.81 16.59
C LYS A 162 14.90 26.53 16.98
N ALA A 163 15.10 26.82 18.27
CA ALA A 163 16.31 27.49 18.77
C ALA A 163 17.58 26.65 18.56
N ALA A 164 17.47 25.32 18.46
CA ALA A 164 18.61 24.43 18.20
C ALA A 164 19.19 24.61 16.77
N TYR A 165 18.49 25.27 15.86
CA TYR A 165 18.89 25.49 14.47
C TYR A 165 19.27 26.94 14.14
N GLY A 166 19.63 27.75 15.13
CA GLY A 166 20.30 29.04 14.91
C GLY A 166 19.44 30.18 14.32
N THR A 167 18.12 30.05 14.31
CA THR A 167 17.25 31.17 13.95
C THR A 167 16.61 31.76 15.19
N SER A 168 17.13 32.89 15.61
CA SER A 168 16.58 33.72 16.65
C SER A 168 15.13 34.07 16.33
N ASN A 169 14.26 33.74 17.27
CA ASN A 169 12.87 34.15 17.40
C ASN A 169 11.82 33.50 16.53
N PRO A 170 11.17 32.48 16.99
CA PRO A 170 9.79 32.27 16.64
C PRO A 170 8.90 32.74 17.79
N THR A 171 8.64 33.97 17.88
CA THR A 171 7.43 34.45 18.51
C THR A 171 6.25 34.16 17.57
N SER A 172 6.00 32.91 17.31
CA SER A 172 4.66 32.46 16.99
C SER A 172 3.93 32.34 18.32
N ARG A 173 3.41 33.51 18.81
CA ARG A 173 2.51 33.51 19.95
C ARG A 173 1.56 32.34 19.85
N GLY A 174 1.56 31.44 20.81
CA GLY A 174 0.53 30.47 21.00
C GLY A 174 0.66 29.18 20.19
N LYS A 175 1.81 28.84 19.62
CA LYS A 175 1.93 27.60 18.84
C LYS A 175 3.08 26.75 19.34
N ARG A 176 2.77 25.53 19.78
CA ARG A 176 3.76 24.50 20.06
C ARG A 176 3.86 23.57 18.85
N ILE A 177 5.06 23.22 18.49
CA ILE A 177 5.32 22.29 17.40
C ILE A 177 5.91 21.02 17.99
N TYR A 178 5.31 19.89 17.65
CA TYR A 178 5.78 18.58 18.05
C TYR A 178 6.34 17.85 16.86
N LYS A 179 7.50 17.24 17.06
CA LYS A 179 8.14 16.34 16.11
C LYS A 179 7.76 14.92 16.48
N VAL A 180 7.22 14.19 15.55
CA VAL A 180 6.89 12.77 15.69
C VAL A 180 7.82 11.96 14.79
N ASP A 181 8.62 11.11 15.40
CA ASP A 181 9.53 10.19 14.74
C ASP A 181 8.96 8.77 14.82
N VAL A 182 8.53 8.25 13.69
CA VAL A 182 8.01 6.89 13.55
C VAL A 182 9.10 6.00 13.01
N ARG A 183 9.55 5.03 13.80
CA ARG A 183 10.51 4.00 13.34
C ARG A 183 9.76 2.80 12.82
N TYR A 184 10.11 2.36 11.63
CA TYR A 184 9.45 1.24 10.96
C TYR A 184 10.45 0.30 10.31
N SER A 185 10.03 -0.95 10.12
CA SER A 185 10.83 -1.98 9.45
C SER A 185 10.78 -1.79 7.95
N GLY A 186 11.96 -1.79 7.31
CA GLY A 186 12.10 -1.76 5.87
C GLY A 186 11.84 -3.12 5.21
N GLU A 187 12.32 -3.27 3.98
CA GLU A 187 12.19 -4.52 3.20
C GLU A 187 12.79 -5.72 3.93
N ARG A 188 13.90 -5.51 4.63
CA ARG A 188 14.54 -6.52 5.47
C ARG A 188 14.24 -6.21 6.93
N SER A 189 13.96 -7.25 7.72
CA SER A 189 13.55 -7.11 9.12
C SER A 189 14.55 -6.35 10.00
N TYR A 190 15.80 -6.24 9.59
CA TYR A 190 16.86 -5.52 10.30
C TYR A 190 17.06 -4.08 9.83
N ASP A 191 16.44 -3.69 8.70
CA ASP A 191 16.52 -2.31 8.21
C ASP A 191 15.44 -1.50 8.92
N ILE A 192 15.87 -0.57 9.78
CA ILE A 192 14.95 0.34 10.49
C ILE A 192 15.11 1.73 9.89
N TYR A 193 14.01 2.26 9.41
CA TYR A 193 13.91 3.61 8.88
C TYR A 193 13.13 4.50 9.83
N THR A 194 13.30 5.80 9.69
CA THR A 194 12.56 6.79 10.48
C THR A 194 11.77 7.71 9.55
N TYR A 195 10.46 7.73 9.74
CA TYR A 195 9.56 8.70 9.12
C TYR A 195 9.27 9.81 10.12
N THR A 196 9.53 11.05 9.75
CA THR A 196 9.37 12.22 10.62
C THR A 196 8.30 13.16 10.08
N PHE A 197 7.40 13.61 10.95
CA PHE A 197 6.45 14.66 10.62
C PHE A 197 6.27 15.63 11.80
N LEU A 198 5.74 16.81 11.50
CA LEU A 198 5.52 17.88 12.48
C LEU A 198 4.03 18.06 12.70
N ILE A 199 3.63 18.27 13.95
CA ILE A 199 2.27 18.62 14.34
C ILE A 199 2.30 19.97 15.03
N VAL A 200 1.38 20.85 14.66
CA VAL A 200 1.23 22.17 15.27
C VAL A 200 0.04 22.13 16.20
N GLN A 201 0.26 22.46 17.47
CA GLN A 201 -0.78 22.71 18.45
C GLN A 201 -0.94 24.22 18.63
N HIS A 202 -2.17 24.72 18.58
CA HIS A 202 -2.46 26.16 18.61
C HIS A 202 -2.75 26.68 20.01
N SER A 203 -2.96 25.81 21.01
CA SER A 203 -3.28 26.21 22.36
C SER A 203 -2.06 26.71 23.12
N GLU A 204 -2.07 27.97 23.52
CA GLU A 204 -1.23 28.52 24.58
C GLU A 204 -2.12 29.06 25.69
N LYS A 205 -1.89 28.59 26.93
CA LYS A 205 -2.26 29.40 28.08
C LYS A 205 -1.37 30.62 28.07
N THR A 206 -1.95 31.77 27.73
CA THR A 206 -1.36 33.08 28.06
C THR A 206 -1.50 33.23 29.58
N ASN A 207 -0.44 33.00 30.33
CA ASN A 207 -0.34 33.44 31.72
C ASN A 207 -0.22 34.94 31.81
#